data_f7f1bfb3a12d0e89f59646a5e5a67241
#
_entry.id   f7f1bfb3a12d0e89f59646a5e5a67241
#
_cell.length_a   1.000
_cell.length_b   1.000
_cell.length_c   1.000
_cell.angle_alpha   90.00
_cell.angle_beta   90.00
_cell.angle_gamma   90.00
#
_symmetry.space_group_name_H-M   'P 1'
#
loop_
_entity.id
_entity.type
_entity.pdbx_description
1 polymer ?
#
loop_
_entity_poly.entity_id
_entity_poly.type
_entity_poly.pdbx_seq_one_letter_code
_entity_poly.pdbx_strand_id
1 'polypeptide(L)'
;MAPSTGSGAPRGEDWSEHRPRGEDWSEERIGYRFDDPSLLDRAMAHRSWCAEQPGRTSNERLEYLGDAVLGLIVAEYTYRNYPLLADGAMSKVRAAVVNTRALAELALELGVAEHLRLGRGEDLSGGRAKESILADATEAIFGAVYLDGGLIEAERLILSLLKGRISLAVGEPGESDHKSRLQELAVRLGQGVPRYEVEGSGPDHARRYLATVYVAGQSLGMGEGRSKKDAEQMAAQVACGSLEVERGGGSA
;
A
#
# COMPACT_ATOMS: atom_id res chain seq x y z
N MET A 1 55.76 9.30 44.42
CA MET A 1 54.85 8.15 44.29
C MET A 1 53.44 8.69 44.23
N ALA A 2 52.89 8.77 43.02
CA ALA A 2 51.50 9.12 42.76
C ALA A 2 50.80 7.90 42.14
N PRO A 3 49.58 7.51 42.58
CA PRO A 3 48.88 6.40 41.95
C PRO A 3 48.24 6.83 40.66
N SER A 4 48.44 6.06 39.61
CA SER A 4 47.79 6.15 38.31
C SER A 4 46.34 5.72 38.46
N THR A 5 45.38 6.63 38.21
CA THR A 5 43.96 6.31 38.02
C THR A 5 43.77 5.83 36.59
N GLY A 6 43.65 4.52 36.46
CA GLY A 6 43.22 3.91 35.21
C GLY A 6 41.72 4.20 34.98
N SER A 7 41.44 5.05 33.97
CA SER A 7 40.13 5.22 33.39
C SER A 7 39.78 3.98 32.58
N GLY A 8 39.08 3.03 33.18
CA GLY A 8 38.47 1.92 32.45
C GLY A 8 37.24 2.42 31.70
N ALA A 9 37.33 2.58 30.39
CA ALA A 9 36.15 2.67 29.54
C ALA A 9 35.28 1.40 29.75
N PRO A 10 33.96 1.52 29.81
CA PRO A 10 33.11 0.34 29.88
C PRO A 10 33.36 -0.50 28.63
N ARG A 11 33.78 -1.74 28.86
CA ARG A 11 33.90 -2.74 27.79
C ARG A 11 32.53 -2.89 27.17
N GLY A 12 32.45 -2.62 25.88
CA GLY A 12 31.24 -2.84 25.11
C GLY A 12 30.73 -4.27 25.38
N GLU A 13 29.51 -4.38 25.81
CA GLU A 13 28.82 -5.65 25.92
C GLU A 13 28.86 -6.30 24.53
N ASP A 14 29.26 -7.55 24.48
CA ASP A 14 29.33 -8.34 23.26
C ASP A 14 27.88 -8.60 22.77
N TRP A 15 27.47 -7.82 21.80
CA TRP A 15 26.14 -7.89 21.16
C TRP A 15 25.99 -9.13 20.27
N SER A 16 27.04 -9.96 20.12
CA SER A 16 27.00 -11.17 19.30
C SER A 16 26.09 -12.26 19.89
N GLU A 17 25.83 -12.25 21.22
CA GLU A 17 24.93 -13.22 21.87
C GLU A 17 23.44 -12.84 21.77
N HIS A 18 23.11 -11.61 21.39
CA HIS A 18 21.76 -11.12 21.17
C HIS A 18 21.50 -10.75 19.70
N ARG A 19 22.27 -11.32 18.75
CA ARG A 19 21.81 -11.26 17.36
C ARG A 19 20.45 -11.97 17.31
N PRO A 20 19.34 -11.26 17.04
CA PRO A 20 18.18 -11.97 16.55
C PRO A 20 18.69 -12.75 15.32
N ARG A 21 18.10 -13.89 15.03
CA ARG A 21 18.28 -14.63 13.78
C ARG A 21 17.75 -13.79 12.59
N GLY A 22 18.22 -12.56 12.48
CA GLY A 22 17.61 -11.47 11.71
C GLY A 22 18.26 -11.26 10.37
N GLU A 23 19.53 -11.60 10.21
CA GLU A 23 20.18 -11.46 8.91
C GLU A 23 19.57 -12.44 7.91
N ASP A 24 19.39 -13.69 8.31
CA ASP A 24 18.73 -14.71 7.49
C ASP A 24 17.26 -14.35 7.24
N TRP A 25 16.54 -13.88 8.28
CA TRP A 25 15.13 -13.47 8.12
C TRP A 25 14.94 -12.29 7.18
N SER A 26 15.77 -11.25 7.27
CA SER A 26 15.64 -10.08 6.40
C SER A 26 15.88 -10.43 4.95
N GLU A 27 16.86 -11.28 4.66
CA GLU A 27 17.15 -11.74 3.31
C GLU A 27 16.05 -12.68 2.80
N GLU A 28 15.63 -13.66 3.61
CA GLU A 28 14.66 -14.67 3.21
C GLU A 28 13.21 -14.16 3.13
N ARG A 29 12.80 -13.28 4.03
CA ARG A 29 11.39 -12.85 4.17
C ARG A 29 11.15 -11.44 3.65
N ILE A 30 12.04 -10.49 3.91
CA ILE A 30 11.95 -9.13 3.39
C ILE A 30 12.49 -9.08 1.95
N GLY A 31 13.52 -9.88 1.63
CA GLY A 31 14.17 -9.89 0.32
C GLY A 31 15.25 -8.81 0.19
N TYR A 32 15.84 -8.39 1.33
CA TYR A 32 16.92 -7.41 1.38
C TYR A 32 17.96 -7.78 2.44
N ARG A 33 19.24 -7.74 2.04
CA ARG A 33 20.37 -7.92 2.93
C ARG A 33 20.98 -6.56 3.25
N PHE A 34 21.01 -6.20 4.53
CA PHE A 34 21.56 -4.94 4.99
C PHE A 34 23.08 -4.97 5.04
N ASP A 35 23.72 -3.93 4.48
CA ASP A 35 25.15 -3.65 4.65
C ASP A 35 25.43 -3.13 6.07
N ASP A 36 24.51 -2.30 6.62
CA ASP A 36 24.51 -1.89 8.02
C ASP A 36 23.33 -2.54 8.79
N PRO A 37 23.55 -3.68 9.48
CA PRO A 37 22.51 -4.36 10.26
C PRO A 37 21.90 -3.50 11.37
N SER A 38 22.58 -2.43 11.80
CA SER A 38 22.05 -1.53 12.83
C SER A 38 20.81 -0.77 12.39
N LEU A 39 20.63 -0.58 11.08
CA LEU A 39 19.42 0.04 10.50
C LEU A 39 18.19 -0.84 10.67
N LEU A 40 18.33 -2.16 10.43
CA LEU A 40 17.26 -3.12 10.67
C LEU A 40 16.94 -3.22 12.17
N ASP A 41 17.98 -3.32 13.00
CA ASP A 41 17.85 -3.34 14.45
C ASP A 41 17.05 -2.15 14.97
N ARG A 42 17.31 -0.98 14.40
CA ARG A 42 16.60 0.25 14.75
C ARG A 42 15.17 0.26 14.18
N ALA A 43 14.93 -0.25 12.98
CA ALA A 43 13.59 -0.35 12.41
C ALA A 43 12.68 -1.23 13.28
N MET A 44 13.23 -2.25 13.94
CA MET A 44 12.50 -3.13 14.86
C MET A 44 12.33 -2.56 16.27
N ALA A 45 12.92 -1.41 16.61
CA ALA A 45 12.93 -0.86 17.95
C ALA A 45 11.76 0.11 18.19
N HIS A 46 10.65 -0.37 18.76
CA HIS A 46 9.54 0.49 19.13
C HIS A 46 9.91 1.41 20.29
N ARG A 47 9.31 2.60 20.35
CA ARG A 47 9.57 3.61 21.40
C ARG A 47 9.39 3.08 22.83
N SER A 48 8.46 2.15 23.07
CA SER A 48 8.23 1.57 24.39
C SER A 48 9.45 0.78 24.87
N TRP A 49 10.11 0.04 23.98
CA TRP A 49 11.34 -0.68 24.31
C TRP A 49 12.50 0.28 24.56
N CYS A 50 12.63 1.33 23.75
CA CYS A 50 13.66 2.34 23.93
C CYS A 50 13.50 3.11 25.26
N ALA A 51 12.28 3.30 25.75
CA ALA A 51 12.03 3.90 27.06
C ALA A 51 12.57 3.05 28.23
N GLU A 52 12.67 1.74 28.06
CA GLU A 52 13.24 0.80 29.03
C GLU A 52 14.76 0.60 28.83
N GLN A 53 15.34 1.11 27.74
CA GLN A 53 16.73 0.89 27.32
C GLN A 53 17.45 2.25 27.10
N PRO A 54 18.10 2.82 28.11
CA PRO A 54 18.76 4.11 27.99
C PRO A 54 19.78 4.15 26.84
N GLY A 55 19.74 5.22 26.05
CA GLY A 55 20.63 5.43 24.91
C GLY A 55 20.22 4.76 23.61
N ARG A 56 19.09 4.04 23.59
CA ARG A 56 18.54 3.48 22.34
C ARG A 56 17.64 4.49 21.64
N THR A 57 17.64 4.42 20.32
CA THR A 57 16.84 5.28 19.43
C THR A 57 15.71 4.45 18.82
N SER A 58 14.48 4.98 18.88
CA SER A 58 13.29 4.33 18.30
C SER A 58 13.29 4.35 16.77
N ASN A 59 12.36 3.58 16.21
CA ASN A 59 12.11 3.53 14.78
C ASN A 59 11.36 4.75 14.21
N GLU A 60 10.80 5.65 15.04
CA GLU A 60 9.94 6.77 14.61
C GLU A 60 10.55 7.65 13.48
N ARG A 61 11.86 7.87 13.51
CA ARG A 61 12.51 8.65 12.44
C ARG A 61 12.69 7.87 11.14
N LEU A 62 12.83 6.54 11.22
CA LEU A 62 12.86 5.65 10.05
C LEU A 62 11.46 5.51 9.47
N GLU A 63 10.44 5.36 10.31
CA GLU A 63 9.01 5.39 9.94
C GLU A 63 8.69 6.65 9.13
N TYR A 64 8.98 7.83 9.68
CA TYR A 64 8.75 9.11 8.99
C TYR A 64 9.40 9.16 7.60
N LEU A 65 10.64 8.69 7.48
CA LEU A 65 11.35 8.64 6.20
C LEU A 65 10.75 7.59 5.26
N GLY A 66 10.42 6.43 5.81
CA GLY A 66 9.87 5.30 5.07
C GLY A 66 8.49 5.59 4.48
N ASP A 67 7.60 6.27 5.22
CA ASP A 67 6.32 6.75 4.69
C ASP A 67 6.53 7.65 3.45
N ALA A 68 7.45 8.60 3.53
CA ALA A 68 7.74 9.48 2.40
C ALA A 68 8.30 8.72 1.18
N VAL A 69 9.23 7.78 1.39
CA VAL A 69 9.83 6.93 0.34
C VAL A 69 8.77 6.01 -0.27
N LEU A 70 7.97 5.35 0.55
CA LEU A 70 6.85 4.50 0.13
C LEU A 70 5.85 5.27 -0.72
N GLY A 71 5.43 6.44 -0.22
CA GLY A 71 4.49 7.32 -0.91
C GLY A 71 5.00 7.77 -2.29
N LEU A 72 6.29 8.13 -2.40
CA LEU A 72 6.93 8.50 -3.65
C LEU A 72 6.93 7.33 -4.65
N ILE A 73 7.43 6.16 -4.23
CA ILE A 73 7.59 4.99 -5.10
C ILE A 73 6.24 4.51 -5.62
N VAL A 74 5.22 4.40 -4.75
CA VAL A 74 3.87 3.99 -5.17
C VAL A 74 3.26 5.01 -6.13
N ALA A 75 3.44 6.31 -5.87
CA ALA A 75 2.92 7.37 -6.74
C ALA A 75 3.62 7.35 -8.12
N GLU A 76 4.95 7.25 -8.15
CA GLU A 76 5.72 7.18 -9.39
C GLU A 76 5.36 5.94 -10.20
N TYR A 77 5.30 4.76 -9.56
CA TYR A 77 4.92 3.51 -10.21
C TYR A 77 3.52 3.61 -10.82
N THR A 78 2.55 4.13 -10.07
CA THR A 78 1.17 4.30 -10.53
C THR A 78 1.11 5.27 -11.70
N TYR A 79 1.78 6.40 -11.62
CA TYR A 79 1.85 7.41 -12.68
C TYR A 79 2.43 6.86 -13.98
N ARG A 80 3.55 6.10 -13.90
CA ARG A 80 4.24 5.57 -15.08
C ARG A 80 3.50 4.39 -15.73
N ASN A 81 2.91 3.51 -14.94
CA ASN A 81 2.36 2.24 -15.42
C ASN A 81 0.86 2.29 -15.73
N TYR A 82 0.16 3.32 -15.24
CA TYR A 82 -1.28 3.49 -15.45
C TYR A 82 -1.62 4.89 -16.00
N PRO A 83 -1.16 5.22 -17.22
CA PRO A 83 -1.25 6.58 -17.75
C PRO A 83 -2.69 7.07 -18.02
N LEU A 84 -3.67 6.17 -17.96
CA LEU A 84 -5.08 6.48 -18.14
C LEU A 84 -5.84 6.70 -16.81
N LEU A 85 -5.16 6.50 -15.67
CA LEU A 85 -5.77 6.79 -14.37
C LEU A 85 -5.81 8.31 -14.13
N ALA A 86 -6.99 8.84 -13.81
CA ALA A 86 -7.13 10.19 -13.31
C ALA A 86 -6.43 10.35 -11.94
N ASP A 87 -6.05 11.59 -11.60
CA ASP A 87 -5.34 11.92 -10.34
C ASP A 87 -6.07 11.42 -9.09
N GLY A 88 -7.40 11.58 -9.05
CA GLY A 88 -8.24 11.08 -7.95
C GLY A 88 -8.21 9.56 -7.83
N ALA A 89 -8.13 8.82 -8.95
CA ALA A 89 -8.01 7.36 -8.95
C ALA A 89 -6.62 6.93 -8.50
N MET A 90 -5.55 7.59 -8.95
CA MET A 90 -4.19 7.34 -8.46
C MET A 90 -4.07 7.56 -6.95
N SER A 91 -4.70 8.62 -6.43
CA SER A 91 -4.74 8.90 -4.99
C SER A 91 -5.46 7.81 -4.21
N LYS A 92 -6.57 7.26 -4.73
CA LYS A 92 -7.29 6.13 -4.12
C LYS A 92 -6.48 4.84 -4.13
N VAL A 93 -5.81 4.53 -5.25
CA VAL A 93 -4.90 3.37 -5.36
C VAL A 93 -3.79 3.48 -4.32
N ARG A 94 -3.12 4.64 -4.23
CA ARG A 94 -2.10 4.87 -3.21
C ARG A 94 -2.68 4.66 -1.81
N ALA A 95 -3.79 5.31 -1.45
CA ALA A 95 -4.41 5.15 -0.14
C ALA A 95 -4.80 3.70 0.17
N ALA A 96 -5.19 2.91 -0.82
CA ALA A 96 -5.55 1.51 -0.61
C ALA A 96 -4.35 0.63 -0.23
N VAL A 97 -3.13 0.94 -0.71
CA VAL A 97 -1.96 0.08 -0.51
C VAL A 97 -0.99 0.59 0.56
N VAL A 98 -1.06 1.89 0.96
CA VAL A 98 -0.16 2.47 1.97
C VAL A 98 -0.88 2.81 3.28
N ASN A 99 -2.15 2.42 3.47
CA ASN A 99 -2.81 2.65 4.75
C ASN A 99 -2.33 1.70 5.84
N THR A 100 -2.57 2.07 7.09
CA THR A 100 -2.15 1.34 8.29
C THR A 100 -2.51 -0.15 8.23
N ARG A 101 -3.74 -0.47 7.81
CA ARG A 101 -4.21 -1.86 7.73
C ARG A 101 -3.44 -2.65 6.68
N ALA A 102 -3.26 -2.10 5.47
CA ALA A 102 -2.56 -2.78 4.38
C ALA A 102 -1.08 -3.05 4.73
N LEU A 103 -0.42 -2.09 5.41
CA LEU A 103 0.96 -2.23 5.87
C LEU A 103 1.08 -3.20 7.05
N ALA A 104 0.10 -3.23 7.96
CA ALA A 104 0.04 -4.21 9.04
C ALA A 104 -0.15 -5.64 8.51
N GLU A 105 -1.04 -5.83 7.53
CA GLU A 105 -1.20 -7.13 6.84
C GLU A 105 0.11 -7.58 6.19
N LEU A 106 0.83 -6.66 5.51
CA LEU A 106 2.15 -6.95 4.95
C LEU A 106 3.17 -7.31 6.03
N ALA A 107 3.18 -6.59 7.16
CA ALA A 107 4.05 -6.90 8.29
C ALA A 107 3.85 -8.32 8.81
N LEU A 108 2.60 -8.77 8.91
CA LEU A 108 2.27 -10.14 9.34
C LEU A 108 2.73 -11.17 8.30
N GLU A 109 2.55 -10.93 7.01
CA GLU A 109 3.03 -11.79 5.94
C GLU A 109 4.56 -11.96 5.97
N LEU A 110 5.28 -10.89 6.30
CA LEU A 110 6.73 -10.88 6.42
C LEU A 110 7.24 -11.45 7.75
N GLY A 111 6.37 -11.65 8.76
CA GLY A 111 6.77 -12.10 10.09
C GLY A 111 7.42 -11.00 10.94
N VAL A 112 7.16 -9.72 10.64
CA VAL A 112 7.74 -8.56 11.38
C VAL A 112 7.40 -8.61 12.86
N ALA A 113 6.18 -9.04 13.22
CA ALA A 113 5.70 -9.09 14.60
C ALA A 113 6.63 -9.84 15.55
N GLU A 114 7.26 -10.92 15.08
CA GLU A 114 8.14 -11.78 15.89
C GLU A 114 9.48 -11.10 16.19
N HIS A 115 9.91 -10.17 15.33
CA HIS A 115 11.18 -9.46 15.43
C HIS A 115 11.08 -8.09 16.11
N LEU A 116 9.84 -7.60 16.35
CA LEU A 116 9.63 -6.34 17.06
C LEU A 116 10.19 -6.36 18.48
N ARG A 117 10.87 -5.28 18.85
CA ARG A 117 11.33 -5.01 20.21
C ARG A 117 10.33 -4.08 20.87
N LEU A 118 9.56 -4.61 21.80
CA LEU A 118 8.53 -3.90 22.56
C LEU A 118 8.93 -3.81 24.01
N GLY A 119 8.58 -2.70 24.66
CA GLY A 119 8.65 -2.60 26.12
C GLY A 119 7.68 -3.59 26.76
N ARG A 120 7.98 -4.03 27.96
CA ARG A 120 7.26 -5.09 28.68
C ARG A 120 5.76 -4.82 28.78
N GLY A 121 5.37 -3.57 29.07
CA GLY A 121 3.96 -3.19 29.17
C GLY A 121 3.24 -3.25 27.82
N GLU A 122 3.89 -2.79 26.75
CA GLU A 122 3.33 -2.83 25.41
C GLU A 122 3.18 -4.26 24.90
N ASP A 123 4.18 -5.10 25.12
CA ASP A 123 4.15 -6.51 24.71
C ASP A 123 3.03 -7.28 25.41
N LEU A 124 2.90 -7.12 26.74
CA LEU A 124 1.83 -7.74 27.54
C LEU A 124 0.42 -7.27 27.14
N SER A 125 0.29 -6.05 26.61
CA SER A 125 -0.99 -5.51 26.12
C SER A 125 -1.32 -5.91 24.68
N GLY A 126 -0.56 -6.83 24.09
CA GLY A 126 -0.78 -7.31 22.72
C GLY A 126 -0.21 -6.39 21.65
N GLY A 127 0.81 -5.59 21.97
CA GLY A 127 1.43 -4.63 21.04
C GLY A 127 1.89 -5.24 19.72
N ARG A 128 2.34 -6.52 19.74
CA ARG A 128 2.76 -7.25 18.52
C ARG A 128 1.64 -7.45 17.48
N ALA A 129 0.38 -7.35 17.90
CA ALA A 129 -0.79 -7.50 17.04
C ALA A 129 -1.46 -6.17 16.71
N LYS A 130 -0.95 -5.04 17.22
CA LYS A 130 -1.52 -3.71 16.92
C LYS A 130 -1.16 -3.28 15.52
N GLU A 131 -2.18 -3.00 14.70
CA GLU A 131 -2.01 -2.58 13.32
C GLU A 131 -1.08 -1.36 13.19
N SER A 132 -1.21 -0.36 14.07
CA SER A 132 -0.35 0.83 14.02
C SER A 132 1.13 0.48 14.22
N ILE A 133 1.46 -0.36 15.23
CA ILE A 133 2.86 -0.74 15.51
C ILE A 133 3.45 -1.55 14.35
N LEU A 134 2.65 -2.42 13.74
CA LEU A 134 3.06 -3.23 12.59
C LEU A 134 3.28 -2.37 11.34
N ALA A 135 2.39 -1.42 11.09
CA ALA A 135 2.51 -0.48 9.97
C ALA A 135 3.75 0.41 10.12
N ASP A 136 3.92 1.03 11.31
CA ASP A 136 5.06 1.90 11.63
C ASP A 136 6.40 1.15 11.44
N ALA A 137 6.45 -0.13 11.85
CA ALA A 137 7.63 -0.97 11.66
C ALA A 137 7.89 -1.28 10.17
N THR A 138 6.83 -1.50 9.39
CA THR A 138 6.96 -1.72 7.93
C THR A 138 7.52 -0.48 7.23
N GLU A 139 7.00 0.68 7.56
CA GLU A 139 7.53 1.96 7.05
C GLU A 139 8.99 2.15 7.50
N ALA A 140 9.29 1.85 8.77
CA ALA A 140 10.66 1.95 9.28
C ALA A 140 11.63 1.01 8.55
N ILE A 141 11.20 -0.19 8.15
CA ILE A 141 12.01 -1.09 7.29
C ILE A 141 12.28 -0.43 5.94
N PHE A 142 11.28 0.17 5.29
CA PHE A 142 11.47 0.85 4.00
C PHE A 142 12.42 2.05 4.13
N GLY A 143 12.31 2.81 5.22
CA GLY A 143 13.23 3.89 5.54
C GLY A 143 14.67 3.40 5.79
N ALA A 144 14.82 2.25 6.46
CA ALA A 144 16.10 1.61 6.70
C ALA A 144 16.76 1.15 5.39
N VAL A 145 16.00 0.47 4.53
CA VAL A 145 16.49 0.03 3.20
C VAL A 145 16.88 1.22 2.33
N TYR A 146 16.11 2.30 2.37
CA TYR A 146 16.47 3.53 1.65
C TYR A 146 17.79 4.14 2.13
N LEU A 147 18.03 4.14 3.44
CA LEU A 147 19.31 4.68 3.99
C LEU A 147 20.50 3.77 3.67
N ASP A 148 20.28 2.47 3.62
CA ASP A 148 21.32 1.47 3.38
C ASP A 148 21.68 1.34 1.89
N GLY A 149 20.65 1.14 1.03
CA GLY A 149 20.82 0.84 -0.40
C GLY A 149 20.38 1.95 -1.35
N GLY A 150 19.83 3.06 -0.83
CA GLY A 150 19.35 4.15 -1.65
C GLY A 150 17.99 3.89 -2.31
N LEU A 151 17.58 4.84 -3.16
CA LEU A 151 16.24 4.82 -3.77
C LEU A 151 16.01 3.60 -4.66
N ILE A 152 17.02 3.16 -5.40
CA ILE A 152 16.89 2.03 -6.35
C ILE A 152 16.56 0.73 -5.61
N GLU A 153 17.24 0.45 -4.51
CA GLU A 153 16.99 -0.75 -3.71
C GLU A 153 15.66 -0.67 -2.96
N ALA A 154 15.31 0.52 -2.44
CA ALA A 154 14.00 0.75 -1.84
C ALA A 154 12.87 0.55 -2.86
N GLU A 155 13.01 1.06 -4.08
CA GLU A 155 12.04 0.86 -5.16
C GLU A 155 11.90 -0.63 -5.50
N ARG A 156 13.02 -1.32 -5.71
CA ARG A 156 13.04 -2.76 -6.00
C ARG A 156 12.28 -3.55 -4.93
N LEU A 157 12.59 -3.30 -3.67
CA LEU A 157 11.95 -3.98 -2.55
C LEU A 157 10.46 -3.66 -2.46
N ILE A 158 10.10 -2.38 -2.37
CA ILE A 158 8.72 -1.94 -2.19
C ILE A 158 7.83 -2.46 -3.33
N LEU A 159 8.31 -2.38 -4.57
CA LEU A 159 7.54 -2.89 -5.71
C LEU A 159 7.46 -4.42 -5.73
N SER A 160 8.48 -5.14 -5.27
CA SER A 160 8.39 -6.60 -5.14
C SER A 160 7.27 -7.04 -4.18
N LEU A 161 7.03 -6.27 -3.13
CA LEU A 161 6.02 -6.54 -2.11
C LEU A 161 4.62 -6.00 -2.46
N LEU A 162 4.53 -4.83 -3.11
CA LEU A 162 3.26 -4.12 -3.28
C LEU A 162 2.71 -4.11 -4.71
N LYS A 163 3.49 -4.47 -5.73
CA LYS A 163 3.05 -4.44 -7.14
C LYS A 163 1.75 -5.22 -7.37
N GLY A 164 1.61 -6.40 -6.77
CA GLY A 164 0.39 -7.19 -6.84
C GLY A 164 -0.81 -6.47 -6.22
N ARG A 165 -0.61 -5.86 -5.04
CA ARG A 165 -1.64 -5.09 -4.34
C ARG A 165 -2.03 -3.82 -5.11
N ILE A 166 -1.06 -3.14 -5.73
CA ILE A 166 -1.33 -1.98 -6.60
C ILE A 166 -2.17 -2.42 -7.81
N SER A 167 -1.79 -3.51 -8.47
CA SER A 167 -2.53 -4.02 -9.63
C SER A 167 -3.97 -4.42 -9.28
N LEU A 168 -4.17 -5.02 -8.11
CA LEU A 168 -5.51 -5.33 -7.58
C LEU A 168 -6.29 -4.05 -7.30
N ALA A 169 -5.68 -3.06 -6.63
CA ALA A 169 -6.35 -1.80 -6.32
C ALA A 169 -6.73 -1.00 -7.58
N VAL A 170 -5.94 -1.09 -8.64
CA VAL A 170 -6.28 -0.53 -9.96
C VAL A 170 -7.39 -1.33 -10.63
N GLY A 171 -7.35 -2.67 -10.51
CA GLY A 171 -8.29 -3.61 -11.12
C GLY A 171 -9.48 -3.98 -10.25
N GLU A 172 -9.41 -3.76 -8.94
CA GLU A 172 -10.55 -3.98 -8.05
C GLU A 172 -11.66 -3.00 -8.37
N PRO A 173 -12.89 -3.52 -8.58
CA PRO A 173 -14.08 -2.71 -8.64
C PRO A 173 -14.55 -2.31 -7.23
N GLY A 174 -13.65 -1.80 -6.44
CA GLY A 174 -13.98 -0.93 -5.32
C GLY A 174 -14.31 0.42 -5.89
N GLU A 175 -15.48 0.53 -6.54
CA GLU A 175 -15.84 1.61 -7.42
C GLU A 175 -14.89 1.70 -8.64
N SER A 176 -14.79 0.64 -9.44
CA SER A 176 -14.20 0.76 -10.76
C SER A 176 -14.92 1.89 -11.46
N ASP A 177 -14.18 2.93 -11.81
CA ASP A 177 -14.73 4.10 -12.49
C ASP A 177 -15.01 3.72 -13.94
N HIS A 178 -15.90 2.72 -14.10
CA HIS A 178 -16.37 2.29 -15.40
C HIS A 178 -16.98 3.45 -16.18
N LYS A 179 -17.52 4.45 -15.44
CA LYS A 179 -18.02 5.68 -16.06
C LYS A 179 -16.91 6.50 -16.70
N SER A 180 -15.79 6.74 -16.00
CA SER A 180 -14.63 7.43 -16.57
C SER A 180 -14.00 6.62 -17.71
N ARG A 181 -13.83 5.31 -17.54
CA ARG A 181 -13.33 4.43 -18.59
C ARG A 181 -14.21 4.47 -19.85
N LEU A 182 -15.53 4.41 -19.68
CA LEU A 182 -16.47 4.50 -20.80
C LEU A 182 -16.40 5.87 -21.48
N GLN A 183 -16.31 6.95 -20.69
CA GLN A 183 -16.18 8.31 -21.22
C GLN A 183 -14.89 8.46 -22.06
N GLU A 184 -13.76 8.01 -21.56
CA GLU A 184 -12.49 8.02 -22.29
C GLU A 184 -12.57 7.19 -23.56
N LEU A 185 -13.17 5.98 -23.49
CA LEU A 185 -13.35 5.09 -24.62
C LEU A 185 -14.24 5.74 -25.70
N ALA A 186 -15.39 6.30 -25.31
CA ALA A 186 -16.33 6.95 -26.21
C ALA A 186 -15.74 8.19 -26.87
N VAL A 187 -15.03 9.02 -26.12
CA VAL A 187 -14.33 10.21 -26.66
C VAL A 187 -13.24 9.79 -27.66
N ARG A 188 -12.43 8.78 -27.32
CA ARG A 188 -11.37 8.26 -28.21
C ARG A 188 -11.93 7.68 -29.51
N LEU A 189 -13.15 7.12 -29.47
CA LEU A 189 -13.87 6.59 -30.64
C LEU A 189 -14.67 7.68 -31.41
N GLY A 190 -14.61 8.93 -30.96
CA GLY A 190 -15.37 10.03 -31.58
C GLY A 190 -16.89 9.95 -31.35
N GLN A 191 -17.34 9.15 -30.38
CA GLN A 191 -18.77 8.90 -30.12
C GLN A 191 -19.36 9.86 -29.08
N GLY A 192 -18.58 10.84 -28.60
CA GLY A 192 -19.05 11.85 -27.66
C GLY A 192 -19.06 11.38 -26.20
N VAL A 193 -19.80 12.10 -25.36
CA VAL A 193 -19.86 11.83 -23.91
C VAL A 193 -21.05 10.90 -23.60
N PRO A 194 -20.85 9.84 -22.80
CA PRO A 194 -21.91 8.94 -22.37
C PRO A 194 -23.00 9.68 -21.57
N ARG A 195 -24.26 9.33 -21.80
CA ARG A 195 -25.43 9.85 -21.06
C ARG A 195 -26.09 8.73 -20.31
N TYR A 196 -26.48 8.98 -19.05
CA TYR A 196 -27.14 7.99 -18.18
C TYR A 196 -28.57 8.39 -17.89
N GLU A 197 -29.46 7.40 -17.95
CA GLU A 197 -30.84 7.50 -17.48
C GLU A 197 -31.00 6.49 -16.31
N VAL A 198 -31.54 6.95 -15.17
CA VAL A 198 -31.64 6.13 -13.96
C VAL A 198 -33.07 6.14 -13.45
N GLU A 199 -33.65 4.95 -13.33
CA GLU A 199 -34.95 4.71 -12.74
C GLU A 199 -34.80 4.03 -11.38
N GLY A 200 -35.63 4.44 -10.40
CA GLY A 200 -35.66 3.84 -9.08
C GLY A 200 -36.96 3.10 -8.85
N SER A 201 -36.92 1.87 -8.34
CA SER A 201 -38.05 1.04 -8.03
C SER A 201 -37.98 0.42 -6.63
N GLY A 202 -39.11 0.05 -6.06
CA GLY A 202 -39.23 -0.59 -4.75
C GLY A 202 -39.43 0.38 -3.58
N PRO A 203 -39.73 -0.14 -2.39
CA PRO A 203 -39.93 0.65 -1.17
C PRO A 203 -38.61 1.24 -0.66
N ASP A 204 -38.66 2.30 0.12
CA ASP A 204 -37.46 3.06 0.54
C ASP A 204 -36.37 2.22 1.23
N HIS A 205 -36.76 1.21 2.01
CA HIS A 205 -35.82 0.32 2.71
C HIS A 205 -35.23 -0.80 1.83
N ALA A 206 -35.75 -0.98 0.61
CA ALA A 206 -35.29 -1.98 -0.37
C ALA A 206 -35.25 -1.41 -1.80
N ARG A 207 -35.01 -0.10 -1.92
CA ARG A 207 -34.97 0.59 -3.21
C ARG A 207 -33.86 0.05 -4.09
N ARG A 208 -34.18 -0.23 -5.34
CA ARG A 208 -33.26 -0.63 -6.38
C ARG A 208 -33.23 0.42 -7.49
N TYR A 209 -32.11 0.56 -8.13
CA TYR A 209 -31.93 1.49 -9.25
C TYR A 209 -31.50 0.71 -10.48
N LEU A 210 -32.10 1.05 -11.61
CA LEU A 210 -31.75 0.57 -12.93
C LEU A 210 -31.17 1.77 -13.70
N ALA A 211 -29.96 1.64 -14.22
CA ALA A 211 -29.34 2.65 -15.09
C ALA A 211 -29.20 2.11 -16.50
N THR A 212 -29.47 2.95 -17.48
CA THR A 212 -29.18 2.70 -18.90
C THR A 212 -28.20 3.75 -19.37
N VAL A 213 -27.10 3.33 -20.03
CA VAL A 213 -26.13 4.24 -20.60
C VAL A 213 -26.24 4.31 -22.11
N TYR A 214 -26.24 5.53 -22.62
CA TYR A 214 -26.30 5.85 -24.04
C TYR A 214 -24.98 6.48 -24.51
N VAL A 215 -24.44 6.01 -25.63
CA VAL A 215 -23.28 6.58 -26.31
C VAL A 215 -23.67 6.80 -27.77
N ALA A 216 -23.41 7.99 -28.31
CA ALA A 216 -23.85 8.39 -29.66
C ALA A 216 -25.35 8.16 -29.91
N GLY A 217 -26.19 8.24 -28.87
CA GLY A 217 -27.64 8.03 -28.96
C GLY A 217 -28.10 6.55 -28.94
N GLN A 218 -27.17 5.60 -28.88
CA GLN A 218 -27.47 4.17 -28.78
C GLN A 218 -27.32 3.68 -27.33
N SER A 219 -28.25 2.84 -26.87
CA SER A 219 -28.14 2.17 -25.58
C SER A 219 -27.08 1.07 -25.66
N LEU A 220 -25.98 1.24 -24.93
CA LEU A 220 -24.84 0.30 -24.95
C LEU A 220 -24.73 -0.58 -23.70
N GLY A 221 -25.44 -0.25 -22.62
CA GLY A 221 -25.42 -1.04 -21.42
C GLY A 221 -26.49 -0.70 -20.42
N MET A 222 -26.86 -1.68 -19.60
CA MET A 222 -27.81 -1.55 -18.51
C MET A 222 -27.19 -2.15 -17.24
N GLY A 223 -27.48 -1.57 -16.07
CA GLY A 223 -26.98 -2.05 -14.80
C GLY A 223 -27.93 -1.77 -13.64
N GLU A 224 -28.01 -2.72 -12.72
CA GLU A 224 -28.77 -2.58 -11.49
C GLU A 224 -27.85 -2.34 -10.30
N GLY A 225 -28.32 -1.55 -9.32
CA GLY A 225 -27.57 -1.26 -8.10
C GLY A 225 -28.45 -0.92 -6.91
N ARG A 226 -27.84 -0.88 -5.73
CA ARG A 226 -28.48 -0.42 -4.50
C ARG A 226 -28.48 1.10 -4.37
N SER A 227 -27.64 1.77 -5.14
CA SER A 227 -27.61 3.22 -5.31
C SER A 227 -27.63 3.59 -6.78
N LYS A 228 -27.99 4.85 -7.10
CA LYS A 228 -27.90 5.38 -8.48
C LYS A 228 -26.47 5.21 -9.03
N LYS A 229 -25.46 5.49 -8.19
CA LYS A 229 -24.07 5.38 -8.56
C LYS A 229 -23.65 3.95 -8.92
N ASP A 230 -24.09 2.95 -8.11
CA ASP A 230 -23.79 1.54 -8.40
C ASP A 230 -24.43 1.09 -9.73
N ALA A 231 -25.69 1.47 -9.96
CA ALA A 231 -26.41 1.13 -11.19
C ALA A 231 -25.71 1.74 -12.42
N GLU A 232 -25.28 3.02 -12.34
CA GLU A 232 -24.56 3.69 -13.41
C GLU A 232 -23.19 3.04 -13.68
N GLN A 233 -22.47 2.61 -12.64
CA GLN A 233 -21.17 1.92 -12.79
C GLN A 233 -21.35 0.56 -13.48
N MET A 234 -22.38 -0.21 -13.09
CA MET A 234 -22.70 -1.48 -13.73
C MET A 234 -23.12 -1.31 -15.20
N ALA A 235 -23.90 -0.29 -15.51
CA ALA A 235 -24.27 0.04 -16.90
C ALA A 235 -23.03 0.41 -17.74
N ALA A 236 -22.12 1.21 -17.18
CA ALA A 236 -20.88 1.59 -17.83
C ALA A 236 -19.97 0.38 -18.06
N GLN A 237 -19.91 -0.57 -17.12
CA GLN A 237 -19.12 -1.80 -17.27
C GLN A 237 -19.60 -2.61 -18.50
N VAL A 238 -20.90 -2.81 -18.64
CA VAL A 238 -21.47 -3.52 -19.78
C VAL A 238 -21.16 -2.81 -21.09
N ALA A 239 -21.30 -1.47 -21.10
CA ALA A 239 -21.04 -0.67 -22.30
C ALA A 239 -19.56 -0.68 -22.72
N CYS A 240 -18.62 -0.68 -21.78
CA CYS A 240 -17.19 -0.84 -22.08
C CYS A 240 -16.93 -2.17 -22.80
N GLY A 241 -17.51 -3.27 -22.32
CA GLY A 241 -17.39 -4.57 -22.98
C GLY A 241 -17.95 -4.58 -24.40
N SER A 242 -19.09 -3.94 -24.62
CA SER A 242 -19.72 -3.84 -25.94
C SER A 242 -18.83 -3.08 -26.94
N LEU A 243 -18.25 -1.94 -26.54
CA LEU A 243 -17.36 -1.15 -27.39
C LEU A 243 -16.01 -1.83 -27.69
N GLU A 244 -15.54 -2.70 -26.79
CA GLU A 244 -14.30 -3.46 -26.98
C GLU A 244 -14.50 -4.65 -27.94
N VAL A 245 -15.66 -5.30 -27.93
CA VAL A 245 -16.01 -6.40 -28.84
C VAL A 245 -16.18 -5.91 -30.28
N GLU A 246 -16.79 -4.74 -30.51
CA GLU A 246 -16.92 -4.14 -31.82
C GLU A 246 -15.55 -3.86 -32.50
N ARG A 247 -14.49 -3.60 -31.70
CA ARG A 247 -13.11 -3.46 -32.22
C ARG A 247 -12.47 -4.78 -32.62
N GLY A 248 -12.81 -5.88 -31.94
CA GLY A 248 -12.24 -7.20 -32.22
C GLY A 248 -12.85 -7.86 -33.46
N GLY A 249 -14.07 -7.49 -33.84
CA GLY A 249 -14.82 -8.06 -34.96
C GLY A 249 -14.60 -7.40 -36.32
N GLY A 250 -13.85 -6.29 -36.38
CA GLY A 250 -13.62 -5.50 -37.61
C GLY A 250 -12.35 -5.83 -38.38
N SER A 251 -11.69 -6.95 -38.14
CA SER A 251 -10.46 -7.38 -38.83
C SER A 251 -10.65 -8.81 -39.36
N ALA A 252 -11.45 -8.92 -40.40
CA ALA A 252 -11.51 -10.10 -41.26
C ALA A 252 -11.57 -9.65 -42.72
#